data_bff5b7a5fe88295b4bb19d4b605c3809
#
_entry.id   bff5b7a5fe88295b4bb19d4b605c3809
#
_cell.length_a   1.000
_cell.length_b   1.000
_cell.length_c   1.000
_cell.angle_alpha   90.00
_cell.angle_beta   90.00
_cell.angle_gamma   90.00
#
_symmetry.space_group_name_H-M   'P 1'
#
loop_
_entity.id
_entity.type
_entity.pdbx_description
1 polymer ?
#
loop_
_entity_poly.entity_id
_entity_poly.type
_entity_poly.pdbx_seq_one_letter_code
_entity_poly.pdbx_strand_id
1 'polypeptide(L)'
;VAGGAGTRFGGRIPKQFALLGGEPVLARTIGSFARALPGAPIVVVLPAAHIEFWHNLCARFDVAPHTVAEGGEERFFSVRNGLAALPDDVGLIAVQDGVRPLASSKLIRRTAAAAAEHGTAVPVVEPADSYRQTDGTVSHAVDRRRLRIVQTPQIFRAGLLREAYGADYRPEFTDDASVVETAGHSICLCDGERQNLKITTPEDFAVAEALLAAREENAYERLPEK
;
A
#
# COMPACT_ATOMS: atom_id res chain seq x y z
N VAL A 1 -4.58 -4.09 0.88
CA VAL A 1 -5.49 -4.01 2.04
C VAL A 1 -6.20 -2.67 2.03
N ALA A 2 -7.54 -2.64 2.09
CA ALA A 2 -8.38 -1.44 2.00
C ALA A 2 -9.45 -1.41 3.12
N GLY A 3 -9.09 -1.92 4.30
CA GLY A 3 -9.97 -2.12 5.46
C GLY A 3 -10.30 -0.87 6.29
N GLY A 4 -9.65 0.27 6.04
CA GLY A 4 -9.84 1.48 6.86
C GLY A 4 -11.23 2.09 6.69
N ALA A 5 -11.93 2.36 7.78
CA ALA A 5 -13.26 2.99 7.80
C ALA A 5 -13.29 4.43 7.23
N GLY A 6 -12.13 5.03 6.91
CA GLY A 6 -12.04 6.34 6.27
C GLY A 6 -12.58 7.53 7.09
N THR A 7 -12.72 7.38 8.41
CA THR A 7 -13.35 8.36 9.30
C THR A 7 -12.77 9.78 9.19
N ARG A 8 -11.48 9.89 8.88
CA ARG A 8 -10.78 11.18 8.68
C ARG A 8 -11.05 11.85 7.32
N PHE A 9 -11.63 11.13 6.37
CA PHE A 9 -11.90 11.66 5.03
C PHE A 9 -13.24 12.43 4.95
N GLY A 10 -14.16 12.26 5.92
CA GLY A 10 -15.39 13.04 6.09
C GLY A 10 -16.46 12.88 4.99
N GLY A 11 -16.23 12.05 3.98
CA GLY A 11 -17.15 11.84 2.87
C GLY A 11 -18.19 10.75 3.12
N ARG A 12 -19.32 10.79 2.38
CA ARG A 12 -20.33 9.72 2.36
C ARG A 12 -19.81 8.40 1.76
N ILE A 13 -18.77 8.47 0.95
CA ILE A 13 -18.14 7.32 0.27
C ILE A 13 -16.76 7.12 0.90
N PRO A 14 -16.39 5.88 1.31
CA PRO A 14 -15.05 5.59 1.79
C PRO A 14 -13.97 5.99 0.75
N LYS A 15 -12.88 6.57 1.22
CA LYS A 15 -11.82 7.17 0.38
C LYS A 15 -11.24 6.23 -0.68
N GLN A 16 -11.19 4.93 -0.40
CA GLN A 16 -10.72 3.91 -1.34
C GLN A 16 -11.61 3.76 -2.57
N PHE A 17 -12.85 4.22 -2.49
CA PHE A 17 -13.83 4.19 -3.58
C PHE A 17 -14.07 5.56 -4.23
N ALA A 18 -13.48 6.63 -3.69
CA ALA A 18 -13.53 7.96 -4.29
C ALA A 18 -12.88 7.95 -5.68
N LEU A 19 -13.38 8.77 -6.61
CA LEU A 19 -12.89 8.81 -7.98
C LEU A 19 -11.71 9.77 -8.10
N LEU A 20 -10.52 9.25 -8.34
CA LEU A 20 -9.30 9.97 -8.64
C LEU A 20 -9.06 9.94 -10.15
N GLY A 21 -9.13 11.09 -10.83
CA GLY A 21 -9.02 11.13 -12.29
C GLY A 21 -10.05 10.21 -12.99
N GLY A 22 -11.29 10.18 -12.49
CA GLY A 22 -12.38 9.40 -13.09
C GLY A 22 -12.41 7.91 -12.76
N GLU A 23 -11.46 7.38 -12.00
CA GLU A 23 -11.35 5.96 -11.62
C GLU A 23 -11.28 5.79 -10.09
N PRO A 24 -11.93 4.76 -9.47
CA PRO A 24 -11.79 4.53 -8.04
C PRO A 24 -10.33 4.40 -7.60
N VAL A 25 -9.97 5.03 -6.47
CA VAL A 25 -8.61 4.96 -5.90
C VAL A 25 -8.11 3.51 -5.79
N LEU A 26 -8.96 2.60 -5.34
CA LEU A 26 -8.61 1.19 -5.20
C LEU A 26 -8.39 0.52 -6.56
N ALA A 27 -9.21 0.82 -7.58
CA ALA A 27 -9.03 0.30 -8.94
C ALA A 27 -7.69 0.73 -9.54
N ARG A 28 -7.30 2.02 -9.37
CA ARG A 28 -5.98 2.52 -9.77
C ARG A 28 -4.85 1.78 -9.07
N THR A 29 -4.99 1.51 -7.77
CA THR A 29 -3.99 0.77 -7.01
C THR A 29 -3.84 -0.65 -7.56
N ILE A 30 -4.93 -1.37 -7.81
CA ILE A 30 -4.95 -2.71 -8.42
C ILE A 30 -4.30 -2.66 -9.81
N GLY A 31 -4.71 -1.70 -10.65
CA GLY A 31 -4.17 -1.53 -12.00
C GLY A 31 -2.65 -1.26 -12.02
N SER A 32 -2.11 -0.57 -11.01
CA SER A 32 -0.66 -0.36 -10.89
C SER A 32 0.10 -1.67 -10.70
N PHE A 33 -0.43 -2.59 -9.89
CA PHE A 33 0.17 -3.92 -9.70
C PHE A 33 -0.01 -4.82 -10.91
N ALA A 34 -1.20 -4.85 -11.51
CA ALA A 34 -1.45 -5.65 -12.73
C ALA A 34 -0.51 -5.25 -13.88
N ARG A 35 -0.22 -3.95 -14.03
CA ARG A 35 0.75 -3.45 -15.02
C ARG A 35 2.21 -3.73 -14.64
N ALA A 36 2.54 -3.67 -13.36
CA ALA A 36 3.92 -3.86 -12.88
C ALA A 36 4.33 -5.33 -12.91
N LEU A 37 3.42 -6.23 -12.52
CA LEU A 37 3.62 -7.67 -12.34
C LEU A 37 2.51 -8.45 -13.07
N PRO A 38 2.53 -8.51 -14.42
CA PRO A 38 1.50 -9.20 -15.17
C PRO A 38 1.38 -10.68 -14.76
N GLY A 39 0.16 -11.14 -14.54
CA GLY A 39 -0.14 -12.52 -14.14
C GLY A 39 0.03 -12.83 -12.65
N ALA A 40 0.52 -11.89 -11.83
CA ALA A 40 0.55 -12.07 -10.39
C ALA A 40 -0.89 -12.07 -9.82
N PRO A 41 -1.25 -13.03 -8.94
CA PRO A 41 -2.56 -13.04 -8.29
C PRO A 41 -2.70 -11.81 -7.37
N ILE A 42 -3.86 -11.17 -7.42
CA ILE A 42 -4.18 -10.01 -6.59
C ILE A 42 -5.34 -10.37 -5.68
N VAL A 43 -5.16 -10.17 -4.37
CA VAL A 43 -6.22 -10.30 -3.36
C VAL A 43 -6.51 -8.93 -2.79
N VAL A 44 -7.76 -8.50 -2.89
CA VAL A 44 -8.27 -7.25 -2.31
C VAL A 44 -8.97 -7.57 -1.00
N VAL A 45 -8.48 -6.98 0.09
CA VAL A 45 -9.05 -7.21 1.43
C VAL A 45 -9.89 -6.01 1.82
N LEU A 46 -11.19 -6.24 2.07
CA LEU A 46 -12.20 -5.22 2.37
C LEU A 46 -13.02 -5.60 3.62
N PRO A 47 -13.52 -4.63 4.39
CA PRO A 47 -14.56 -4.90 5.37
C PRO A 47 -15.78 -5.54 4.71
N ALA A 48 -16.43 -6.50 5.38
CA ALA A 48 -17.62 -7.19 4.86
C ALA A 48 -18.66 -6.23 4.30
N ALA A 49 -18.95 -5.14 5.02
CA ALA A 49 -19.92 -4.12 4.62
C ALA A 49 -19.60 -3.39 3.31
N HIS A 50 -18.37 -3.51 2.80
CA HIS A 50 -17.93 -2.82 1.58
C HIS A 50 -17.78 -3.74 0.37
N ILE A 51 -17.90 -5.06 0.54
CA ILE A 51 -17.64 -6.04 -0.53
C ILE A 51 -18.67 -5.90 -1.65
N GLU A 52 -19.96 -5.83 -1.32
CA GLU A 52 -21.02 -5.67 -2.31
C GLU A 52 -20.90 -4.34 -3.07
N PHE A 53 -20.61 -3.25 -2.34
CA PHE A 53 -20.37 -1.95 -2.97
C PHE A 53 -19.18 -1.98 -3.94
N TRP A 54 -18.11 -2.68 -3.58
CA TRP A 54 -16.95 -2.86 -4.44
C TRP A 54 -17.28 -3.68 -5.71
N HIS A 55 -18.04 -4.77 -5.58
CA HIS A 55 -18.47 -5.54 -6.75
C HIS A 55 -19.32 -4.69 -7.72
N ASN A 56 -20.20 -3.85 -7.20
CA ASN A 56 -20.98 -2.90 -8.00
C ASN A 56 -20.10 -1.86 -8.72
N LEU A 57 -19.01 -1.42 -8.10
CA LEU A 57 -18.02 -0.56 -8.77
C LEU A 57 -17.27 -1.32 -9.87
N CYS A 58 -16.82 -2.55 -9.61
CA CYS A 58 -16.13 -3.37 -10.62
C CYS A 58 -17.00 -3.63 -11.87
N ALA A 59 -18.32 -3.69 -11.73
CA ALA A 59 -19.23 -3.81 -12.87
C ALA A 59 -19.31 -2.52 -13.73
N ARG A 60 -18.87 -1.38 -13.19
CA ARG A 60 -18.94 -0.05 -13.84
C ARG A 60 -17.58 0.44 -14.34
N PHE A 61 -16.50 -0.11 -13.83
CA PHE A 61 -15.14 0.27 -14.17
C PHE A 61 -14.37 -0.97 -14.62
N ASP A 62 -13.47 -0.79 -15.58
CA ASP A 62 -12.60 -1.88 -16.06
C ASP A 62 -11.47 -2.13 -15.04
N VAL A 63 -11.78 -2.89 -14.00
CA VAL A 63 -10.84 -3.23 -12.92
C VAL A 63 -10.11 -4.53 -13.26
N ALA A 64 -8.78 -4.51 -13.16
CA ALA A 64 -7.97 -5.70 -13.41
C ALA A 64 -8.42 -6.90 -12.54
N PRO A 65 -8.29 -8.15 -13.04
CA PRO A 65 -8.71 -9.36 -12.34
C PRO A 65 -8.12 -9.47 -10.94
N HIS A 66 -8.96 -9.77 -9.95
CA HIS A 66 -8.58 -9.94 -8.55
C HIS A 66 -9.60 -10.81 -7.81
N THR A 67 -9.21 -11.36 -6.68
CA THR A 67 -10.13 -11.98 -5.72
C THR A 67 -10.38 -11.03 -4.56
N VAL A 68 -11.51 -11.21 -3.86
CA VAL A 68 -11.86 -10.41 -2.69
C VAL A 68 -11.86 -11.30 -1.45
N ALA A 69 -11.21 -10.84 -0.39
CA ALA A 69 -11.24 -11.46 0.93
C ALA A 69 -11.83 -10.49 1.96
N GLU A 70 -12.51 -11.02 2.96
CA GLU A 70 -13.01 -10.23 4.07
C GLU A 70 -11.87 -9.83 5.02
N GLY A 71 -11.85 -8.57 5.45
CA GLY A 71 -10.93 -8.05 6.44
C GLY A 71 -11.31 -8.45 7.86
N GLY A 72 -10.36 -8.34 8.77
CA GLY A 72 -10.58 -8.52 10.21
C GLY A 72 -10.70 -7.18 10.93
N GLU A 73 -10.85 -7.25 12.26
CA GLU A 73 -11.01 -6.09 13.15
C GLU A 73 -9.83 -5.13 13.06
N GLU A 74 -8.60 -5.67 12.97
CA GLU A 74 -7.38 -4.91 12.84
C GLU A 74 -6.69 -5.16 11.49
N ARG A 75 -5.73 -4.28 11.12
CA ARG A 75 -4.95 -4.42 9.90
C ARG A 75 -4.23 -5.78 9.84
N PHE A 76 -3.70 -6.25 10.96
CA PHE A 76 -3.04 -7.55 11.09
C PHE A 76 -3.96 -8.69 10.63
N PHE A 77 -5.17 -8.78 11.15
CA PHE A 77 -6.13 -9.82 10.78
C PHE A 77 -6.57 -9.70 9.32
N SER A 78 -6.70 -8.48 8.83
CA SER A 78 -6.99 -8.22 7.41
C SER A 78 -5.90 -8.76 6.49
N VAL A 79 -4.62 -8.52 6.82
CA VAL A 79 -3.50 -9.08 6.05
C VAL A 79 -3.48 -10.59 6.16
N ARG A 80 -3.67 -11.16 7.35
CA ARG A 80 -3.72 -12.62 7.58
C ARG A 80 -4.80 -13.28 6.73
N ASN A 81 -5.99 -12.70 6.65
CA ASN A 81 -7.07 -13.21 5.79
C ASN A 81 -6.70 -13.12 4.30
N GLY A 82 -6.06 -12.03 3.89
CA GLY A 82 -5.53 -11.90 2.53
C GLY A 82 -4.47 -12.94 2.18
N LEU A 83 -3.58 -13.26 3.12
CA LEU A 83 -2.55 -14.30 2.94
C LEU A 83 -3.17 -15.70 2.76
N ALA A 84 -4.26 -15.99 3.49
CA ALA A 84 -4.98 -17.26 3.38
C ALA A 84 -5.71 -17.41 2.03
N ALA A 85 -6.02 -16.31 1.35
CA ALA A 85 -6.67 -16.30 0.04
C ALA A 85 -5.68 -16.36 -1.15
N LEU A 86 -4.37 -16.26 -0.89
CA LEU A 86 -3.34 -16.37 -1.92
C LEU A 86 -2.97 -17.86 -2.17
N PRO A 87 -2.62 -18.23 -3.42
CA PRO A 87 -2.07 -19.55 -3.72
C PRO A 87 -0.85 -19.88 -2.85
N ASP A 88 -0.64 -21.17 -2.57
CA ASP A 88 0.46 -21.61 -1.70
C ASP A 88 1.84 -21.54 -2.39
N ASP A 89 1.87 -21.62 -3.70
CA ASP A 89 3.08 -21.70 -4.54
C ASP A 89 3.67 -20.33 -4.91
N VAL A 90 3.15 -19.22 -4.36
CA VAL A 90 3.73 -17.89 -4.61
C VAL A 90 5.09 -17.74 -3.92
N GLY A 91 6.08 -17.20 -4.64
CA GLY A 91 7.43 -17.01 -4.11
C GLY A 91 7.58 -15.74 -3.28
N LEU A 92 6.93 -14.65 -3.71
CA LEU A 92 6.94 -13.35 -3.04
C LEU A 92 5.51 -12.88 -2.79
N ILE A 93 5.30 -12.16 -1.69
CA ILE A 93 4.02 -11.52 -1.38
C ILE A 93 4.26 -10.02 -1.14
N ALA A 94 3.50 -9.20 -1.84
CA ALA A 94 3.47 -7.75 -1.67
C ALA A 94 2.22 -7.34 -0.87
N VAL A 95 2.41 -6.65 0.23
CA VAL A 95 1.32 -6.03 0.99
C VAL A 95 1.26 -4.55 0.64
N GLN A 96 0.10 -4.12 0.12
CA GLN A 96 -0.13 -2.76 -0.36
C GLN A 96 -1.29 -2.08 0.35
N ASP A 97 -1.09 -0.82 0.73
CA ASP A 97 -2.20 0.05 1.12
C ASP A 97 -3.07 0.35 -0.11
N GLY A 98 -4.36 -0.02 -0.08
CA GLY A 98 -5.29 0.21 -1.19
C GLY A 98 -5.53 1.69 -1.53
N VAL A 99 -5.03 2.58 -0.70
CA VAL A 99 -5.12 4.05 -0.83
C VAL A 99 -3.78 4.70 -1.23
N ARG A 100 -2.88 3.96 -1.89
CA ARG A 100 -1.68 4.49 -2.56
C ARG A 100 -1.76 4.26 -4.08
N PRO A 101 -2.63 5.00 -4.78
CA PRO A 101 -2.90 4.77 -6.21
C PRO A 101 -1.77 5.19 -7.14
N LEU A 102 -0.77 5.90 -6.62
CA LEU A 102 0.33 6.46 -7.39
C LEU A 102 1.64 5.66 -7.29
N ALA A 103 1.61 4.45 -6.72
CA ALA A 103 2.76 3.54 -6.75
C ALA A 103 3.16 3.22 -8.20
N SER A 104 4.38 3.60 -8.59
CA SER A 104 4.85 3.40 -9.97
C SER A 104 5.22 1.93 -10.23
N SER A 105 5.12 1.50 -11.49
CA SER A 105 5.62 0.17 -11.87
C SER A 105 7.13 0.00 -11.60
N LYS A 106 7.90 1.10 -11.64
CA LYS A 106 9.33 1.09 -11.29
C LYS A 106 9.53 0.80 -9.81
N LEU A 107 8.77 1.47 -8.93
CA LEU A 107 8.81 1.22 -7.49
C LEU A 107 8.44 -0.24 -7.17
N ILE A 108 7.30 -0.71 -7.70
CA ILE A 108 6.82 -2.07 -7.44
C ILE A 108 7.87 -3.12 -7.85
N ARG A 109 8.39 -3.02 -9.08
CA ARG A 109 9.41 -3.96 -9.59
C ARG A 109 10.73 -3.88 -8.82
N ARG A 110 11.21 -2.68 -8.47
CA ARG A 110 12.43 -2.50 -7.67
C ARG A 110 12.29 -3.14 -6.29
N THR A 111 11.16 -2.91 -5.61
CA THR A 111 10.90 -3.51 -4.30
C THR A 111 10.79 -5.03 -4.40
N ALA A 112 10.16 -5.57 -5.46
CA ALA A 112 10.10 -7.01 -5.68
C ALA A 112 11.50 -7.63 -5.93
N ALA A 113 12.34 -6.96 -6.72
CA ALA A 113 13.72 -7.40 -6.95
C ALA A 113 14.55 -7.43 -5.65
N ALA A 114 14.45 -6.38 -4.82
CA ALA A 114 15.13 -6.33 -3.52
C ALA A 114 14.62 -7.44 -2.57
N ALA A 115 13.31 -7.70 -2.54
CA ALA A 115 12.75 -8.79 -1.74
C ALA A 115 13.18 -10.19 -2.22
N ALA A 116 13.32 -10.38 -3.53
CA ALA A 116 13.84 -11.63 -4.09
C ALA A 116 15.29 -11.88 -3.63
N GLU A 117 16.13 -10.85 -3.60
CA GLU A 117 17.52 -10.90 -3.17
C GLU A 117 17.64 -11.09 -1.66
N HIS A 118 17.01 -10.20 -0.89
CA HIS A 118 17.23 -10.10 0.57
C HIS A 118 16.18 -10.81 1.43
N GLY A 119 15.09 -11.29 0.85
CA GLY A 119 13.98 -11.95 1.57
C GLY A 119 12.90 -10.97 2.05
N THR A 120 13.25 -9.70 2.27
CA THR A 120 12.37 -8.61 2.70
C THR A 120 12.71 -7.34 1.93
N ALA A 121 11.75 -6.48 1.63
CA ALA A 121 12.00 -5.14 1.09
C ALA A 121 10.89 -4.17 1.47
N VAL A 122 11.28 -3.03 2.03
CA VAL A 122 10.37 -1.97 2.46
C VAL A 122 10.84 -0.65 1.84
N PRO A 123 10.03 -0.02 0.98
CA PRO A 123 10.39 1.25 0.39
C PRO A 123 10.25 2.39 1.40
N VAL A 124 11.23 3.28 1.41
CA VAL A 124 11.28 4.40 2.35
C VAL A 124 11.70 5.69 1.66
N VAL A 125 11.28 6.81 2.23
CA VAL A 125 11.77 8.14 1.84
C VAL A 125 12.28 8.90 3.06
N GLU A 126 13.23 9.82 2.83
CA GLU A 126 13.72 10.69 3.88
C GLU A 126 12.67 11.74 4.26
N PRO A 127 12.48 12.01 5.57
CA PRO A 127 11.60 13.08 6.02
C PRO A 127 12.15 14.45 5.63
N ALA A 128 11.30 15.33 5.11
CA ALA A 128 11.65 16.71 4.79
C ALA A 128 11.64 17.61 6.04
N ASP A 129 10.68 17.37 6.94
CA ASP A 129 10.45 18.20 8.12
C ASP A 129 11.32 17.82 9.31
N SER A 130 11.40 18.71 10.30
CA SER A 130 12.00 18.43 11.60
C SER A 130 11.02 17.69 12.48
N TYR A 131 11.50 16.71 13.25
CA TYR A 131 10.69 15.91 14.16
C TYR A 131 11.04 16.20 15.61
N ARG A 132 10.03 16.11 16.46
CA ARG A 132 10.16 16.15 17.92
C ARG A 132 9.49 14.94 18.53
N GLN A 133 10.17 14.27 19.42
CA GLN A 133 9.56 13.26 20.29
C GLN A 133 8.98 13.97 21.50
N THR A 134 7.75 13.60 21.90
CA THR A 134 7.07 14.19 23.06
C THR A 134 6.40 13.09 23.89
N ASP A 135 6.35 13.32 25.20
CA ASP A 135 5.51 12.56 26.15
C ASP A 135 4.22 13.31 26.52
N GLY A 136 3.91 14.40 25.80
CA GLY A 136 2.77 15.28 26.05
C GLY A 136 3.13 16.53 26.86
N THR A 137 4.18 16.50 27.68
CA THR A 137 4.61 17.62 28.54
C THR A 137 5.91 18.23 28.06
N VAL A 138 6.89 17.39 27.77
CA VAL A 138 8.23 17.80 27.32
C VAL A 138 8.48 17.24 25.91
N SER A 139 9.30 17.93 25.13
CA SER A 139 9.65 17.46 23.81
C SER A 139 11.16 17.59 23.54
N HIS A 140 11.70 16.65 22.77
CA HIS A 140 13.09 16.59 22.34
C HIS A 140 13.20 16.58 20.82
N ALA A 141 14.24 17.25 20.27
CA ALA A 141 14.53 17.16 18.85
C ALA A 141 15.02 15.75 18.49
N VAL A 142 14.52 15.22 17.38
CA VAL A 142 14.94 13.92 16.83
C VAL A 142 15.87 14.16 15.64
N ASP A 143 16.99 13.46 15.57
CA ASP A 143 17.86 13.51 14.39
C ASP A 143 17.15 12.83 13.20
N ARG A 144 16.55 13.64 12.32
CA ARG A 144 15.79 13.15 11.16
C ARG A 144 16.64 12.34 10.18
N ARG A 145 17.96 12.47 10.18
CA ARG A 145 18.85 11.68 9.32
C ARG A 145 18.77 10.18 9.64
N ARG A 146 18.37 9.83 10.86
CA ARG A 146 18.16 8.46 11.33
C ARG A 146 16.71 7.95 11.13
N LEU A 147 15.82 8.80 10.64
CA LEU A 147 14.42 8.44 10.41
C LEU A 147 14.18 8.15 8.93
N ARG A 148 13.23 7.29 8.68
CA ARG A 148 12.69 7.00 7.35
C ARG A 148 11.17 6.96 7.41
N ILE A 149 10.52 7.53 6.40
CA ILE A 149 9.07 7.41 6.20
C ILE A 149 8.83 6.14 5.42
N VAL A 150 8.17 5.19 6.06
CA VAL A 150 7.86 3.88 5.48
C VAL A 150 6.69 3.98 4.51
N GLN A 151 6.82 3.28 3.38
CA GLN A 151 5.77 3.19 2.37
C GLN A 151 5.39 1.72 2.13
N THR A 152 4.37 1.51 1.30
CA THR A 152 4.05 0.22 0.67
C THR A 152 4.16 0.37 -0.85
N PRO A 153 4.41 -0.74 -1.61
CA PRO A 153 4.31 -2.13 -1.16
C PRO A 153 5.46 -2.54 -0.23
N GLN A 154 5.13 -3.27 0.83
CA GLN A 154 6.12 -4.03 1.59
C GLN A 154 6.14 -5.45 1.02
N ILE A 155 7.29 -5.94 0.58
CA ILE A 155 7.39 -7.20 -0.15
C ILE A 155 8.32 -8.16 0.59
N PHE A 156 7.89 -9.41 0.71
CA PHE A 156 8.58 -10.44 1.47
C PHE A 156 8.56 -11.77 0.72
N ARG A 157 9.51 -12.66 1.04
CA ARG A 157 9.38 -14.07 0.66
C ARG A 157 8.13 -14.64 1.33
N ALA A 158 7.34 -15.39 0.57
CA ALA A 158 6.03 -15.86 1.01
C ALA A 158 6.09 -16.69 2.30
N GLY A 159 7.03 -17.63 2.39
CA GLY A 159 7.22 -18.46 3.58
C GLY A 159 7.49 -17.62 4.83
N LEU A 160 8.38 -16.63 4.72
CA LEU A 160 8.75 -15.73 5.82
C LEU A 160 7.55 -14.90 6.30
N LEU A 161 6.77 -14.31 5.37
CA LEU A 161 5.62 -13.50 5.75
C LEU A 161 4.51 -14.36 6.38
N ARG A 162 4.23 -15.54 5.82
CA ARG A 162 3.24 -16.46 6.36
C ARG A 162 3.61 -16.95 7.77
N GLU A 163 4.89 -17.26 8.01
CA GLU A 163 5.43 -17.60 9.33
C GLU A 163 5.22 -16.45 10.33
N ALA A 164 5.60 -15.24 9.97
CA ALA A 164 5.45 -14.06 10.82
C ALA A 164 3.98 -13.78 11.19
N TYR A 165 3.04 -13.96 10.27
CA TYR A 165 1.61 -13.81 10.51
C TYR A 165 0.95 -15.02 11.21
N GLY A 166 1.68 -16.07 11.50
CA GLY A 166 1.29 -17.16 12.39
C GLY A 166 1.35 -16.79 13.87
N ALA A 167 2.03 -15.70 14.22
CA ALA A 167 2.11 -15.19 15.60
C ALA A 167 0.78 -14.57 16.08
N ASP A 168 0.68 -14.41 17.41
CA ASP A 168 -0.43 -13.67 18.02
C ASP A 168 -0.32 -12.17 17.69
N TYR A 169 -1.49 -11.53 17.53
CA TYR A 169 -1.57 -10.08 17.32
C TYR A 169 -1.00 -9.30 18.52
N ARG A 170 -0.29 -8.22 18.21
CA ARG A 170 0.19 -7.25 19.20
C ARG A 170 -0.19 -5.83 18.75
N PRO A 171 -0.64 -4.96 19.68
CA PRO A 171 -1.01 -3.56 19.35
C PRO A 171 0.15 -2.73 18.76
N GLU A 172 1.41 -3.15 18.99
CA GLU A 172 2.61 -2.50 18.46
C GLU A 172 2.84 -2.76 16.97
N PHE A 173 2.09 -3.68 16.37
CA PHE A 173 2.17 -3.96 14.93
C PHE A 173 1.55 -2.82 14.11
N THR A 174 2.40 -1.90 13.66
CA THR A 174 1.98 -0.73 12.88
C THR A 174 1.94 -0.99 11.38
N ASP A 175 2.75 -1.95 10.89
CA ASP A 175 2.87 -2.35 9.49
C ASP A 175 3.36 -3.81 9.38
N ASP A 176 3.56 -4.29 8.15
CA ASP A 176 3.98 -5.68 7.92
C ASP A 176 5.44 -5.91 8.30
N ALA A 177 6.27 -4.88 8.17
CA ALA A 177 7.67 -4.93 8.59
C ALA A 177 7.78 -5.19 10.09
N SER A 178 6.99 -4.52 10.93
CA SER A 178 7.01 -4.71 12.39
C SER A 178 6.60 -6.12 12.81
N VAL A 179 5.69 -6.77 12.08
CA VAL A 179 5.33 -8.18 12.29
C VAL A 179 6.52 -9.09 11.98
N VAL A 180 7.17 -8.86 10.84
CA VAL A 180 8.31 -9.65 10.37
C VAL A 180 9.55 -9.46 11.26
N GLU A 181 9.81 -8.23 11.73
CA GLU A 181 10.89 -7.96 12.71
C GLU A 181 10.66 -8.68 14.03
N THR A 182 9.40 -8.72 14.52
CA THR A 182 9.06 -9.43 15.74
C THR A 182 9.25 -10.96 15.62
N ALA A 183 9.13 -11.50 14.40
CA ALA A 183 9.45 -12.89 14.10
C ALA A 183 10.98 -13.15 13.99
N GLY A 184 11.83 -12.14 14.21
CA GLY A 184 13.29 -12.26 14.23
C GLY A 184 13.98 -12.04 12.89
N HIS A 185 13.28 -11.52 11.89
CA HIS A 185 13.85 -11.25 10.57
C HIS A 185 14.27 -9.79 10.41
N SER A 186 15.37 -9.55 9.71
CA SER A 186 15.82 -8.21 9.37
C SER A 186 15.04 -7.63 8.19
N ILE A 187 14.81 -6.32 8.19
CA ILE A 187 14.13 -5.61 7.12
C ILE A 187 15.14 -4.90 6.22
N CYS A 188 15.14 -5.23 4.93
CA CYS A 188 15.89 -4.51 3.91
C CYS A 188 15.10 -3.26 3.50
N LEU A 189 15.70 -2.09 3.67
CA LEU A 189 15.13 -0.83 3.19
C LEU A 189 15.58 -0.57 1.75
N CYS A 190 14.65 -0.10 0.91
CA CYS A 190 14.94 0.33 -0.46
C CYS A 190 14.35 1.72 -0.74
N ASP A 191 14.78 2.33 -1.85
CA ASP A 191 14.31 3.66 -2.22
C ASP A 191 12.81 3.68 -2.53
N GLY A 192 12.06 4.50 -1.82
CA GLY A 192 10.67 4.84 -2.09
C GLY A 192 10.53 5.94 -3.13
N GLU A 193 9.31 6.44 -3.26
CA GLU A 193 8.97 7.56 -4.14
C GLU A 193 8.12 8.58 -3.39
N ARG A 194 8.50 9.87 -3.40
CA ARG A 194 7.71 10.93 -2.74
C ARG A 194 6.28 11.03 -3.30
N GLN A 195 6.10 10.70 -4.58
CA GLN A 195 4.79 10.66 -5.21
C GLN A 195 3.94 9.45 -4.85
N ASN A 196 4.50 8.44 -4.16
CA ASN A 196 3.74 7.28 -3.65
C ASN A 196 2.97 7.67 -2.37
N LEU A 197 2.12 8.67 -2.52
CA LEU A 197 1.34 9.26 -1.44
C LEU A 197 0.30 8.27 -0.91
N LYS A 198 0.11 8.25 0.41
CA LYS A 198 -1.01 7.57 1.06
C LYS A 198 -2.16 8.58 1.25
N ILE A 199 -3.28 8.36 0.58
CA ILE A 199 -4.46 9.21 0.73
C ILE A 199 -5.09 8.94 2.10
N THR A 200 -5.02 9.92 3.01
CA THR A 200 -5.57 9.85 4.36
C THR A 200 -6.56 10.96 4.65
N THR A 201 -6.38 12.12 4.05
CA THR A 201 -7.19 13.33 4.21
C THR A 201 -7.69 13.84 2.86
N PRO A 202 -8.66 14.78 2.81
CA PRO A 202 -9.07 15.45 1.58
C PRO A 202 -7.94 16.20 0.87
N GLU A 203 -7.00 16.78 1.64
CA GLU A 203 -5.83 17.47 1.09
C GLU A 203 -4.91 16.52 0.34
N ASP A 204 -4.68 15.31 0.90
CA ASP A 204 -3.91 14.25 0.20
C ASP A 204 -4.55 13.90 -1.14
N PHE A 205 -5.90 13.91 -1.19
CA PHE A 205 -6.63 13.61 -2.41
C PHE A 205 -6.39 14.67 -3.49
N ALA A 206 -6.47 15.96 -3.14
CA ALA A 206 -6.19 17.05 -4.07
C ALA A 206 -4.73 17.00 -4.57
N VAL A 207 -3.77 16.68 -3.69
CA VAL A 207 -2.37 16.48 -4.09
C VAL A 207 -2.24 15.29 -5.06
N ALA A 208 -2.94 14.18 -4.78
CA ALA A 208 -2.92 13.01 -5.65
C ALA A 208 -3.50 13.32 -7.05
N GLU A 209 -4.56 14.12 -7.15
CA GLU A 209 -5.12 14.58 -8.43
C GLU A 209 -4.13 15.41 -9.23
N ALA A 210 -3.48 16.38 -8.60
CA ALA A 210 -2.46 17.21 -9.23
C ALA A 210 -1.26 16.37 -9.73
N LEU A 211 -0.79 15.41 -8.93
CA LEU A 211 0.30 14.50 -9.32
C LEU A 211 -0.10 13.57 -10.47
N LEU A 212 -1.35 13.14 -10.52
CA LEU A 212 -1.87 12.32 -11.61
C LEU A 212 -1.92 13.12 -12.91
N ALA A 213 -2.49 14.32 -12.89
CA ALA A 213 -2.56 15.21 -14.05
C ALA A 213 -1.16 15.50 -14.61
N ALA A 214 -0.20 15.85 -13.77
CA ALA A 214 1.19 16.09 -14.19
C ALA A 214 1.87 14.84 -14.81
N ARG A 215 1.48 13.62 -14.43
CA ARG A 215 1.99 12.38 -15.06
C ARG A 215 1.40 12.19 -16.45
N GLU A 216 0.13 12.52 -16.63
CA GLU A 216 -0.55 12.42 -17.92
C GLU A 216 -0.01 13.44 -18.92
N GLU A 217 0.20 14.69 -18.51
CA GLU A 217 0.83 15.74 -19.32
C GLU A 217 2.23 15.33 -19.78
N ASN A 218 3.09 14.89 -18.88
CA ASN A 218 4.43 14.38 -19.20
C ASN A 218 4.43 13.14 -20.12
N ALA A 219 3.35 12.35 -20.14
CA ALA A 219 3.20 11.22 -21.05
C ALA A 219 2.84 11.68 -22.47
N TYR A 220 2.03 12.72 -22.60
CA TYR A 220 1.69 13.33 -23.89
C TYR A 220 2.89 13.98 -24.56
N GLU A 221 3.73 14.71 -23.82
CA GLU A 221 4.94 15.35 -24.34
C GLU A 221 6.01 14.37 -24.86
N ARG A 222 5.92 13.08 -24.47
CA ARG A 222 6.85 12.04 -24.91
C ARG A 222 6.37 11.24 -26.12
N LEU A 223 5.19 11.56 -26.66
CA LEU A 223 4.74 10.94 -27.92
C LEU A 223 5.53 11.59 -29.06
N PRO A 224 6.13 10.82 -29.99
CA PRO A 224 6.80 11.38 -31.15
C PRO A 224 5.78 12.15 -31.97
N GLU A 225 6.12 13.37 -32.37
CA GLU A 225 5.37 14.13 -33.37
C GLU A 225 5.23 13.25 -34.64
N LYS A 226 4.02 13.09 -35.13
CA LYS A 226 3.70 12.26 -36.29
C LYS A 226 4.17 12.96 -37.60
#